data_71b9ae2931bb29a477afb326ba726cfa
#
_entry.id   71b9ae2931bb29a477afb326ba726cfa
#
_cell.length_a   1.000
_cell.length_b   1.000
_cell.length_c   1.000
_cell.angle_alpha   90.00
_cell.angle_beta   90.00
_cell.angle_gamma   90.00
#
_symmetry.space_group_name_H-M   'P 1'
#
loop_
_entity.id
_entity.type
_entity.pdbx_description
1 polymer ?
#
loop_
_entity_poly.entity_id
_entity_poly.type
_entity_poly.pdbx_seq_one_letter_code
_entity_poly.pdbx_strand_id
1 'polypeptide(L)'
;MDKTQMEPLSDERLDEVNEQITLIQKKEGLTFGTDAYLLASFVRPVPRGRAVELGAGSGIISLLCAAKGRFAHLDAVEIQEDFATLVARNAARNGMSDRISAHHADVRSLSSADFGGEVDAVFANPPYMRTDSGARNESEYKYIARHEVFGGIGDFCHSASRLLKTGGKFYCVWRPDRLGELMEGLSQNRLAPKRMTFVHADVMTEPSMVLVEASKEGGYGMRVTRPLFLYERSVKSGKRVESADARRVYETMSLRF
;
A
#
# COMPACT_ATOMS: atom_id res chain seq x y z
N MET A 1 -24.77 5.17 -5.14
CA MET A 1 -24.30 4.85 -6.50
C MET A 1 -25.28 3.91 -7.19
N ASP A 2 -25.53 4.14 -8.47
CA ASP A 2 -26.36 3.23 -9.28
C ASP A 2 -25.64 1.88 -9.45
N LYS A 3 -26.38 0.76 -9.50
CA LYS A 3 -25.84 -0.59 -9.71
C LYS A 3 -24.96 -0.69 -10.96
N THR A 4 -25.27 0.09 -12.01
CA THR A 4 -24.52 0.16 -13.26
C THR A 4 -23.08 0.70 -13.07
N GLN A 5 -22.86 1.55 -12.08
CA GLN A 5 -21.53 2.10 -11.77
C GLN A 5 -20.62 1.10 -11.01
N MET A 6 -21.18 0.02 -10.52
CA MET A 6 -20.45 -1.04 -9.81
C MET A 6 -20.00 -2.19 -10.72
N GLU A 7 -20.39 -2.18 -12.01
CA GLU A 7 -19.96 -3.18 -12.98
C GLU A 7 -18.72 -2.72 -13.75
N PRO A 8 -17.85 -3.65 -14.18
CA PRO A 8 -16.66 -3.30 -14.98
C PRO A 8 -17.03 -2.66 -16.32
N LEU A 9 -16.29 -1.65 -16.72
CA LEU A 9 -16.36 -1.07 -18.06
C LEU A 9 -15.65 -1.98 -19.08
N SER A 10 -15.73 -1.65 -20.38
CA SER A 10 -15.17 -2.47 -21.45
C SER A 10 -13.64 -2.66 -21.36
N ASP A 11 -12.93 -1.67 -20.81
CA ASP A 11 -11.48 -1.66 -20.57
C ASP A 11 -11.09 -2.16 -19.16
N GLU A 12 -12.07 -2.64 -18.39
CA GLU A 12 -11.92 -3.14 -17.02
C GLU A 12 -12.22 -4.64 -16.93
N ARG A 13 -11.78 -5.23 -15.83
CA ARG A 13 -12.10 -6.60 -15.45
C ARG A 13 -12.44 -6.65 -13.96
N LEU A 14 -13.13 -7.71 -13.57
CA LEU A 14 -13.45 -8.02 -12.17
C LEU A 14 -12.55 -9.17 -11.72
N ASP A 15 -11.82 -8.95 -10.64
CA ASP A 15 -11.00 -9.98 -10.00
C ASP A 15 -11.56 -10.32 -8.60
N GLU A 16 -11.65 -11.60 -8.29
CA GLU A 16 -11.91 -12.08 -6.93
C GLU A 16 -10.60 -12.03 -6.14
N VAL A 17 -10.54 -11.12 -5.16
CA VAL A 17 -9.36 -10.93 -4.30
C VAL A 17 -9.34 -11.99 -3.19
N ASN A 18 -10.50 -12.21 -2.56
CA ASN A 18 -10.77 -13.25 -1.58
C ASN A 18 -12.30 -13.38 -1.39
N GLU A 19 -12.73 -14.22 -0.45
CA GLU A 19 -14.17 -14.47 -0.17
C GLU A 19 -14.98 -13.20 0.16
N GLN A 20 -14.34 -12.11 0.56
CA GLN A 20 -15.00 -10.88 1.02
C GLN A 20 -14.85 -9.71 0.05
N ILE A 21 -13.86 -9.73 -0.85
CA ILE A 21 -13.51 -8.60 -1.69
C ILE A 21 -13.46 -9.01 -3.14
N THR A 22 -14.20 -8.29 -3.97
CA THR A 22 -14.06 -8.24 -5.42
C THR A 22 -13.47 -6.90 -5.84
N LEU A 23 -12.64 -6.87 -6.86
CA LEU A 23 -11.93 -5.67 -7.29
C LEU A 23 -12.11 -5.44 -8.79
N ILE A 24 -12.61 -4.27 -9.15
CA ILE A 24 -12.57 -3.81 -10.54
C ILE A 24 -11.17 -3.25 -10.79
N GLN A 25 -10.52 -3.72 -11.86
CA GLN A 25 -9.21 -3.26 -12.28
C GLN A 25 -9.18 -2.94 -13.76
N LYS A 26 -8.32 -2.03 -14.18
CA LYS A 26 -8.02 -1.81 -15.60
C LYS A 26 -7.37 -3.05 -16.19
N LYS A 27 -7.78 -3.45 -17.42
CA LYS A 27 -7.15 -4.55 -18.18
C LYS A 27 -5.72 -4.20 -18.55
N GLU A 28 -5.50 -2.93 -18.91
CA GLU A 28 -4.20 -2.34 -19.12
C GLU A 28 -3.84 -1.48 -17.90
N GLY A 29 -2.82 -1.85 -17.16
CA GLY A 29 -2.43 -1.15 -15.94
C GLY A 29 -1.65 -2.07 -15.00
N LEU A 30 -1.25 -1.55 -13.84
CA LEU A 30 -0.71 -2.39 -12.78
C LEU A 30 -1.84 -3.18 -12.14
N THR A 31 -1.65 -4.50 -12.12
CA THR A 31 -2.43 -5.40 -11.28
C THR A 31 -1.85 -5.35 -9.87
N PHE A 32 -2.70 -5.37 -8.85
CA PHE A 32 -2.22 -5.49 -7.48
C PHE A 32 -1.44 -6.81 -7.30
N GLY A 33 -0.41 -6.76 -6.49
CA GLY A 33 0.47 -7.90 -6.22
C GLY A 33 0.48 -8.29 -4.75
N THR A 34 1.38 -9.20 -4.42
CA THR A 34 1.67 -9.64 -3.06
C THR A 34 2.01 -8.47 -2.12
N ASP A 35 2.63 -7.41 -2.64
CA ASP A 35 2.98 -6.18 -1.93
C ASP A 35 1.78 -5.51 -1.24
N ALA A 36 0.63 -5.46 -1.90
CA ALA A 36 -0.60 -4.91 -1.33
C ALA A 36 -1.07 -5.71 -0.10
N TYR A 37 -1.08 -7.05 -0.20
CA TYR A 37 -1.42 -7.92 0.92
C TYR A 37 -0.43 -7.80 2.08
N LEU A 38 0.85 -7.74 1.75
CA LEU A 38 1.93 -7.61 2.73
C LEU A 38 1.82 -6.29 3.48
N LEU A 39 1.66 -5.18 2.75
CA LEU A 39 1.53 -3.86 3.37
C LEU A 39 0.27 -3.79 4.23
N ALA A 40 -0.89 -4.20 3.71
CA ALA A 40 -2.13 -4.22 4.48
C ALA A 40 -2.00 -5.09 5.75
N SER A 41 -1.28 -6.23 5.69
CA SER A 41 -1.03 -7.10 6.85
C SER A 41 -0.03 -6.51 7.83
N PHE A 42 0.89 -5.66 7.36
CA PHE A 42 1.92 -5.02 8.16
C PHE A 42 1.38 -3.81 8.95
N VAL A 43 0.36 -3.13 8.42
CA VAL A 43 -0.30 -2.00 9.07
C VAL A 43 -0.95 -2.45 10.38
N ARG A 44 -0.62 -1.80 11.50
CA ARG A 44 -1.25 -2.06 12.80
C ARG A 44 -2.65 -1.47 12.88
N PRO A 45 -3.63 -2.20 13.42
CA PRO A 45 -4.98 -1.68 13.55
C PRO A 45 -5.07 -0.57 14.60
N VAL A 46 -5.82 0.47 14.26
CA VAL A 46 -6.34 1.50 15.17
C VAL A 46 -7.85 1.61 14.90
N PRO A 47 -8.68 0.70 15.46
CA PRO A 47 -10.08 0.50 15.02
C PRO A 47 -10.98 1.74 15.10
N ARG A 48 -10.66 2.70 15.97
CA ARG A 48 -11.36 3.99 16.09
C ARG A 48 -10.62 5.13 15.39
N GLY A 49 -9.47 4.85 14.81
CA GLY A 49 -8.61 5.82 14.14
C GLY A 49 -8.98 6.03 12.68
N ARG A 50 -8.30 7.00 12.10
CA ARG A 50 -8.39 7.35 10.68
C ARG A 50 -7.04 7.12 10.01
N ALA A 51 -7.08 6.73 8.75
CA ALA A 51 -5.85 6.57 7.98
C ALA A 51 -5.99 7.16 6.57
N VAL A 52 -4.85 7.50 5.98
CA VAL A 52 -4.74 7.94 4.58
C VAL A 52 -3.86 6.96 3.80
N GLU A 53 -4.33 6.48 2.67
CA GLU A 53 -3.53 5.77 1.66
C GLU A 53 -3.06 6.79 0.62
N LEU A 54 -1.75 6.86 0.39
CA LEU A 54 -1.15 7.73 -0.63
C LEU A 54 -0.79 6.90 -1.87
N GLY A 55 -1.30 7.29 -3.05
CA GLY A 55 -1.14 6.55 -4.30
C GLY A 55 -1.94 5.25 -4.28
N ALA A 56 -3.26 5.36 -4.13
CA ALA A 56 -4.14 4.23 -3.85
C ALA A 56 -4.35 3.28 -5.05
N GLY A 57 -4.09 3.73 -6.29
CA GLY A 57 -4.37 2.96 -7.48
C GLY A 57 -5.84 2.51 -7.52
N SER A 58 -6.08 1.21 -7.54
CA SER A 58 -7.44 0.64 -7.50
C SER A 58 -8.09 0.63 -6.11
N GLY A 59 -7.38 1.07 -5.05
CA GLY A 59 -7.86 1.09 -3.67
C GLY A 59 -7.77 -0.24 -2.93
N ILE A 60 -6.99 -1.18 -3.43
CA ILE A 60 -6.92 -2.54 -2.87
C ILE A 60 -6.45 -2.55 -1.41
N ILE A 61 -5.44 -1.75 -1.03
CA ILE A 61 -4.90 -1.77 0.34
C ILE A 61 -5.94 -1.19 1.30
N SER A 62 -6.61 -0.10 0.92
CA SER A 62 -7.74 0.47 1.70
C SER A 62 -8.87 -0.53 1.87
N LEU A 63 -9.27 -1.26 0.82
CA LEU A 63 -10.29 -2.31 0.89
C LEU A 63 -9.89 -3.43 1.86
N LEU A 64 -8.66 -3.92 1.75
CA LEU A 64 -8.12 -4.96 2.63
C LEU A 64 -8.10 -4.49 4.11
N CYS A 65 -7.67 -3.25 4.35
CA CYS A 65 -7.67 -2.66 5.70
C CYS A 65 -9.09 -2.46 6.25
N ALA A 66 -10.02 -1.99 5.41
CA ALA A 66 -11.42 -1.80 5.77
C ALA A 66 -12.11 -3.13 6.10
N ALA A 67 -11.96 -4.17 5.26
CA ALA A 67 -12.52 -5.49 5.50
C ALA A 67 -12.10 -6.09 6.85
N LYS A 68 -10.87 -5.79 7.29
CA LYS A 68 -10.35 -6.26 8.60
C LYS A 68 -10.62 -5.29 9.77
N GLY A 69 -11.38 -4.21 9.54
CA GLY A 69 -11.70 -3.26 10.61
C GLY A 69 -10.48 -2.56 11.20
N ARG A 70 -9.42 -2.34 10.40
CA ARG A 70 -8.19 -1.74 10.92
C ARG A 70 -8.35 -0.30 11.35
N PHE A 71 -9.24 0.43 10.68
CA PHE A 71 -9.56 1.83 10.96
C PHE A 71 -11.06 2.07 10.88
N ALA A 72 -11.54 3.13 11.54
CA ALA A 72 -12.93 3.57 11.43
C ALA A 72 -13.18 4.17 10.03
N HIS A 73 -12.21 4.91 9.50
CA HIS A 73 -12.31 5.54 8.19
C HIS A 73 -10.94 5.57 7.48
N LEU A 74 -10.97 5.47 6.16
CA LEU A 74 -9.83 5.46 5.26
C LEU A 74 -10.06 6.47 4.15
N ASP A 75 -9.12 7.39 3.98
CA ASP A 75 -9.08 8.33 2.87
C ASP A 75 -8.05 7.81 1.85
N ALA A 76 -8.47 7.48 0.65
CA ALA A 76 -7.62 6.94 -0.41
C ALA A 76 -7.34 8.02 -1.47
N VAL A 77 -6.08 8.45 -1.56
CA VAL A 77 -5.64 9.52 -2.45
C VAL A 77 -4.97 8.93 -3.68
N GLU A 78 -5.41 9.38 -4.85
CA GLU A 78 -4.84 8.96 -6.14
C GLU A 78 -4.77 10.16 -7.08
N ILE A 79 -3.65 10.29 -7.82
CA ILE A 79 -3.41 11.40 -8.73
C ILE A 79 -4.09 11.23 -10.09
N GLN A 80 -4.34 9.99 -10.50
CA GLN A 80 -5.02 9.68 -11.75
C GLN A 80 -6.53 9.65 -11.50
N GLU A 81 -7.29 10.52 -12.18
CA GLU A 81 -8.73 10.69 -11.99
C GLU A 81 -9.51 9.38 -12.20
N ASP A 82 -9.15 8.62 -13.24
CA ASP A 82 -9.77 7.33 -13.54
C ASP A 82 -9.61 6.34 -12.39
N PHE A 83 -8.41 6.30 -11.77
CA PHE A 83 -8.15 5.43 -10.63
C PHE A 83 -8.80 5.95 -9.34
N ALA A 84 -8.84 7.26 -9.11
CA ALA A 84 -9.59 7.81 -7.98
C ALA A 84 -11.09 7.46 -8.08
N THR A 85 -11.66 7.54 -9.27
CA THR A 85 -13.02 7.08 -9.56
C THR A 85 -13.15 5.58 -9.31
N LEU A 86 -12.15 4.80 -9.70
CA LEU A 86 -12.13 3.35 -9.52
C LEU A 86 -12.11 2.97 -8.03
N VAL A 87 -11.36 3.70 -7.18
CA VAL A 87 -11.40 3.52 -5.72
C VAL A 87 -12.82 3.66 -5.18
N ALA A 88 -13.54 4.74 -5.57
CA ALA A 88 -14.92 4.98 -5.11
C ALA A 88 -15.87 3.86 -5.57
N ARG A 89 -15.74 3.38 -6.80
CA ARG A 89 -16.53 2.28 -7.36
C ARG A 89 -16.24 0.96 -6.65
N ASN A 90 -14.97 0.67 -6.35
CA ASN A 90 -14.56 -0.50 -5.62
C ASN A 90 -15.05 -0.48 -4.16
N ALA A 91 -14.99 0.67 -3.50
CA ALA A 91 -15.57 0.85 -2.18
C ALA A 91 -17.09 0.58 -2.18
N ALA A 92 -17.82 1.14 -3.15
CA ALA A 92 -19.26 0.94 -3.28
C ALA A 92 -19.62 -0.52 -3.58
N ARG A 93 -18.89 -1.18 -4.49
CA ARG A 93 -19.09 -2.58 -4.85
C ARG A 93 -18.96 -3.52 -3.66
N ASN A 94 -18.04 -3.23 -2.76
CA ASN A 94 -17.78 -4.02 -1.56
C ASN A 94 -18.59 -3.55 -0.32
N GLY A 95 -19.53 -2.60 -0.49
CA GLY A 95 -20.36 -2.08 0.62
C GLY A 95 -19.55 -1.30 1.66
N MET A 96 -18.49 -0.62 1.24
CA MET A 96 -17.54 0.11 2.12
C MET A 96 -17.50 1.62 1.88
N SER A 97 -18.49 2.21 1.17
CA SER A 97 -18.53 3.64 0.85
C SER A 97 -18.66 4.55 2.09
N ASP A 98 -19.14 4.04 3.19
CA ASP A 98 -19.20 4.73 4.49
C ASP A 98 -17.85 4.74 5.21
N ARG A 99 -16.92 3.90 4.80
CA ARG A 99 -15.62 3.68 5.43
C ARG A 99 -14.43 4.09 4.59
N ILE A 100 -14.60 4.21 3.28
CA ILE A 100 -13.55 4.59 2.33
C ILE A 100 -14.01 5.78 1.51
N SER A 101 -13.28 6.87 1.57
CA SER A 101 -13.43 8.05 0.72
C SER A 101 -12.30 8.12 -0.30
N ALA A 102 -12.65 8.31 -1.57
CA ALA A 102 -11.68 8.49 -2.65
C ALA A 102 -11.40 9.98 -2.90
N HIS A 103 -10.15 10.34 -3.07
CA HIS A 103 -9.70 11.71 -3.34
C HIS A 103 -8.82 11.75 -4.59
N HIS A 104 -9.23 12.49 -5.61
CA HIS A 104 -8.38 12.82 -6.74
C HIS A 104 -7.49 14.00 -6.38
N ALA A 105 -6.24 13.74 -6.04
CA ALA A 105 -5.29 14.77 -5.62
C ALA A 105 -3.83 14.34 -5.77
N ASP A 106 -2.94 15.34 -5.87
CA ASP A 106 -1.50 15.14 -5.82
C ASP A 106 -1.04 15.04 -4.36
N VAL A 107 -0.31 13.98 -4.02
CA VAL A 107 0.21 13.78 -2.66
C VAL A 107 1.04 14.96 -2.15
N ARG A 108 1.72 15.69 -3.05
CA ARG A 108 2.56 16.85 -2.72
C ARG A 108 1.77 18.06 -2.22
N SER A 109 0.50 18.17 -2.60
CA SER A 109 -0.37 19.31 -2.26
C SER A 109 -1.20 19.11 -0.99
N LEU A 110 -1.26 17.89 -0.43
CA LEU A 110 -2.13 17.53 0.67
C LEU A 110 -1.82 18.26 1.98
N SER A 111 -2.87 18.51 2.74
CA SER A 111 -2.80 19.00 4.11
C SER A 111 -3.75 18.20 5.02
N SER A 112 -3.54 18.25 6.33
CA SER A 112 -4.45 17.58 7.27
C SER A 112 -5.87 18.16 7.25
N ALA A 113 -6.04 19.41 6.81
CA ALA A 113 -7.36 20.04 6.69
C ALA A 113 -8.23 19.34 5.62
N ASP A 114 -7.63 18.78 4.57
CA ASP A 114 -8.35 18.06 3.51
C ASP A 114 -9.05 16.79 4.03
N PHE A 115 -8.59 16.30 5.17
CA PHE A 115 -9.12 15.10 5.83
C PHE A 115 -9.83 15.41 7.16
N GLY A 116 -10.15 16.68 7.44
CA GLY A 116 -10.78 17.09 8.71
C GLY A 116 -9.87 16.98 9.93
N GLY A 117 -8.56 17.05 9.75
CA GLY A 117 -7.53 17.03 10.79
C GLY A 117 -6.48 15.94 10.61
N GLU A 118 -5.52 15.90 11.51
CA GLU A 118 -4.44 14.90 11.50
C GLU A 118 -4.97 13.48 11.70
N VAL A 119 -4.30 12.49 11.11
CA VAL A 119 -4.69 11.08 11.11
C VAL A 119 -3.75 10.20 11.95
N ASP A 120 -4.21 9.00 12.30
CA ASP A 120 -3.46 8.06 13.14
C ASP A 120 -2.44 7.26 12.34
N ALA A 121 -2.72 7.02 11.06
CA ALA A 121 -1.81 6.30 10.16
C ALA A 121 -1.85 6.85 8.74
N VAL A 122 -0.71 6.74 8.07
CA VAL A 122 -0.57 6.93 6.62
C VAL A 122 0.15 5.71 6.07
N PHE A 123 -0.27 5.20 4.93
CA PHE A 123 0.44 4.12 4.26
C PHE A 123 0.53 4.34 2.76
N ALA A 124 1.57 3.78 2.15
CA ALA A 124 1.84 3.92 0.74
C ALA A 124 2.55 2.69 0.17
N ASN A 125 2.19 2.36 -1.07
CA ASN A 125 2.97 1.52 -1.97
C ASN A 125 3.43 2.40 -3.14
N PRO A 126 4.46 3.26 -2.95
CA PRO A 126 4.83 4.25 -3.95
C PRO A 126 5.41 3.61 -5.20
N PRO A 127 5.38 4.30 -6.36
CA PRO A 127 6.12 3.86 -7.53
C PRO A 127 7.63 3.82 -7.22
N TYR A 128 8.32 2.73 -7.64
CA TYR A 128 9.73 2.51 -7.29
C TYR A 128 10.67 2.48 -8.47
N MET A 129 10.22 2.82 -9.67
CA MET A 129 11.09 2.94 -10.84
C MET A 129 11.38 4.42 -11.10
N ARG A 130 12.64 4.73 -11.33
CA ARG A 130 13.04 6.10 -11.71
C ARG A 130 12.55 6.39 -13.13
N THR A 131 12.23 7.65 -13.41
CA THR A 131 11.73 8.09 -14.74
C THR A 131 12.74 7.88 -15.87
N ASP A 132 14.02 7.73 -15.55
CA ASP A 132 15.11 7.47 -16.48
C ASP A 132 15.38 5.97 -16.73
N SER A 133 14.71 5.09 -16.00
CA SER A 133 14.88 3.64 -16.05
C SER A 133 13.71 2.93 -16.72
N GLY A 134 13.66 2.86 -18.05
CA GLY A 134 12.65 1.98 -18.63
C GLY A 134 12.31 2.21 -20.10
N ALA A 135 11.84 1.16 -20.77
CA ALA A 135 11.42 1.18 -22.16
C ALA A 135 10.08 1.96 -22.29
N ARG A 136 10.03 2.93 -23.19
CA ARG A 136 8.87 3.75 -23.54
C ARG A 136 7.67 2.98 -24.15
N ASN A 137 7.67 1.65 -24.13
CA ASN A 137 6.64 0.81 -24.74
C ASN A 137 5.56 0.31 -23.76
N GLU A 138 5.52 0.83 -22.54
CA GLU A 138 4.42 0.52 -21.61
C GLU A 138 3.23 1.47 -21.84
N SER A 139 2.01 0.98 -21.54
CA SER A 139 0.84 1.87 -21.52
C SER A 139 1.08 3.02 -20.54
N GLU A 140 0.54 4.20 -20.83
CA GLU A 140 0.71 5.40 -20.00
C GLU A 140 0.36 5.15 -18.52
N TYR A 141 -0.71 4.40 -18.26
CA TYR A 141 -1.12 3.99 -16.90
C TYR A 141 -0.06 3.16 -16.18
N LYS A 142 0.60 2.22 -16.86
CA LYS A 142 1.69 1.41 -16.27
C LYS A 142 2.93 2.25 -16.02
N TYR A 143 3.25 3.15 -16.94
CA TYR A 143 4.38 4.04 -16.81
C TYR A 143 4.23 4.94 -15.60
N ILE A 144 3.09 5.63 -15.46
CA ILE A 144 2.81 6.51 -14.31
C ILE A 144 2.82 5.74 -13.00
N ALA A 145 2.18 4.57 -12.95
CA ALA A 145 2.06 3.80 -11.71
C ALA A 145 3.37 3.14 -11.26
N ARG A 146 4.36 2.98 -12.15
CA ARG A 146 5.68 2.41 -11.82
C ARG A 146 6.77 3.45 -11.63
N HIS A 147 6.64 4.60 -12.30
CA HIS A 147 7.69 5.62 -12.34
C HIS A 147 7.34 6.81 -11.45
N GLU A 148 8.36 7.44 -10.89
CA GLU A 148 8.23 8.61 -10.00
C GLU A 148 7.88 9.90 -10.77
N VAL A 149 6.96 9.81 -11.74
CA VAL A 149 6.55 10.95 -12.60
C VAL A 149 5.91 12.06 -11.77
N PHE A 150 5.13 11.67 -10.75
CA PHE A 150 4.37 12.59 -9.89
C PHE A 150 4.84 12.57 -8.44
N GLY A 151 6.08 12.16 -8.17
CA GLY A 151 6.69 12.22 -6.86
C GLY A 151 7.50 10.99 -6.50
N GLY A 152 8.64 11.21 -5.85
CA GLY A 152 9.51 10.18 -5.29
C GLY A 152 9.18 9.87 -3.83
N ILE A 153 9.89 8.91 -3.25
CA ILE A 153 9.67 8.49 -1.84
C ILE A 153 9.78 9.65 -0.85
N GLY A 154 10.60 10.67 -1.13
CA GLY A 154 10.71 11.87 -0.30
C GLY A 154 9.40 12.64 -0.21
N ASP A 155 8.66 12.76 -1.32
CA ASP A 155 7.36 13.45 -1.36
C ASP A 155 6.31 12.68 -0.55
N PHE A 156 6.30 11.35 -0.64
CA PHE A 156 5.43 10.50 0.20
C PHE A 156 5.75 10.63 1.69
N CYS A 157 7.03 10.66 2.06
CA CYS A 157 7.45 10.90 3.45
C CYS A 157 7.04 12.30 3.92
N HIS A 158 7.22 13.32 3.07
CA HIS A 158 6.81 14.70 3.38
C HIS A 158 5.31 14.79 3.63
N SER A 159 4.52 14.25 2.72
CA SER A 159 3.07 14.22 2.83
C SER A 159 2.61 13.44 4.08
N ALA A 160 3.16 12.26 4.31
CA ALA A 160 2.85 11.48 5.49
C ALA A 160 3.13 12.24 6.79
N SER A 161 4.26 12.95 6.87
CA SER A 161 4.59 13.77 8.05
C SER A 161 3.60 14.90 8.29
N ARG A 162 3.10 15.55 7.22
CA ARG A 162 2.11 16.64 7.33
C ARG A 162 0.73 16.14 7.77
N LEU A 163 0.37 14.91 7.39
CA LEU A 163 -0.94 14.34 7.66
C LEU A 163 -1.04 13.67 9.03
N LEU A 164 0.05 13.10 9.54
CA LEU A 164 0.07 12.32 10.76
C LEU A 164 -0.01 13.18 12.02
N LYS A 165 -0.69 12.66 13.04
CA LYS A 165 -0.55 13.12 14.43
C LYS A 165 0.87 12.83 14.95
N THR A 166 1.31 13.57 15.96
CA THR A 166 2.52 13.18 16.72
C THR A 166 2.35 11.75 17.26
N GLY A 167 3.35 10.90 17.03
CA GLY A 167 3.28 9.47 17.36
C GLY A 167 2.51 8.61 16.34
N GLY A 168 1.79 9.22 15.39
CA GLY A 168 1.13 8.54 14.28
C GLY A 168 2.11 7.75 13.43
N LYS A 169 1.61 6.77 12.66
CA LYS A 169 2.45 5.79 11.99
C LYS A 169 2.41 5.93 10.47
N PHE A 170 3.58 5.96 9.87
CA PHE A 170 3.77 5.80 8.43
C PHE A 170 4.19 4.36 8.12
N TYR A 171 3.54 3.75 7.15
CA TYR A 171 3.87 2.41 6.65
C TYR A 171 4.14 2.47 5.16
N CYS A 172 5.20 1.83 4.70
CA CYS A 172 5.40 1.65 3.27
C CYS A 172 6.04 0.31 2.93
N VAL A 173 5.81 -0.12 1.71
CA VAL A 173 6.61 -1.14 1.04
C VAL A 173 7.58 -0.44 0.10
N TRP A 174 8.82 -0.89 0.05
CA TRP A 174 9.87 -0.28 -0.76
C TRP A 174 10.84 -1.31 -1.31
N ARG A 175 11.72 -0.89 -2.21
CA ARG A 175 12.77 -1.74 -2.76
C ARG A 175 14.00 -1.74 -1.84
N PRO A 176 14.60 -2.91 -1.55
CA PRO A 176 15.81 -3.00 -0.72
C PRO A 176 17.02 -2.27 -1.29
N ASP A 177 17.20 -2.29 -2.61
CA ASP A 177 18.30 -1.61 -3.31
C ASP A 177 18.21 -0.08 -3.24
N ARG A 178 17.01 0.46 -2.94
CA ARG A 178 16.75 1.88 -2.76
C ARG A 178 16.44 2.26 -1.29
N LEU A 179 16.77 1.38 -0.34
CA LEU A 179 16.48 1.60 1.07
C LEU A 179 17.12 2.88 1.62
N GLY A 180 18.30 3.26 1.10
CA GLY A 180 18.97 4.51 1.48
C GLY A 180 18.11 5.74 1.24
N GLU A 181 17.44 5.84 0.08
CA GLU A 181 16.55 6.95 -0.26
C GLU A 181 15.34 7.02 0.69
N LEU A 182 14.76 5.87 1.05
CA LEU A 182 13.68 5.82 2.03
C LEU A 182 14.14 6.30 3.40
N MET A 183 15.30 5.84 3.89
CA MET A 183 15.83 6.26 5.20
C MET A 183 16.13 7.75 5.24
N GLU A 184 16.65 8.32 4.17
CA GLU A 184 16.86 9.76 4.02
C GLU A 184 15.53 10.52 4.05
N GLY A 185 14.54 10.12 3.24
CA GLY A 185 13.22 10.73 3.21
C GLY A 185 12.52 10.69 4.57
N LEU A 186 12.60 9.56 5.29
CA LEU A 186 12.06 9.45 6.64
C LEU A 186 12.73 10.42 7.61
N SER A 187 14.08 10.47 7.59
CA SER A 187 14.87 11.33 8.49
C SER A 187 14.57 12.82 8.27
N GLN A 188 14.57 13.26 7.01
CA GLN A 188 14.29 14.66 6.64
C GLN A 188 12.88 15.11 7.05
N ASN A 189 11.93 14.18 7.21
CA ASN A 189 10.55 14.45 7.54
C ASN A 189 10.14 14.04 8.96
N ARG A 190 11.10 13.89 9.88
CA ARG A 190 10.85 13.54 11.30
C ARG A 190 10.01 12.26 11.49
N LEU A 191 10.16 11.32 10.57
CA LEU A 191 9.56 9.99 10.63
C LEU A 191 10.61 8.99 11.13
N ALA A 192 10.62 8.69 12.42
CA ALA A 192 11.59 7.77 13.02
C ALA A 192 11.25 6.31 12.68
N PRO A 193 12.10 5.55 11.98
CA PRO A 193 11.89 4.13 11.70
C PRO A 193 11.71 3.34 12.99
N LYS A 194 10.72 2.43 13.05
CA LYS A 194 10.38 1.63 14.24
C LYS A 194 10.41 0.13 13.98
N ARG A 195 10.02 -0.28 12.79
CA ARG A 195 10.00 -1.69 12.44
C ARG A 195 10.33 -1.85 10.96
N MET A 196 11.16 -2.83 10.67
CA MET A 196 11.57 -3.18 9.31
C MET A 196 11.52 -4.69 9.12
N THR A 197 10.98 -5.12 7.99
CA THR A 197 10.88 -6.54 7.61
C THR A 197 11.31 -6.72 6.18
N PHE A 198 12.34 -7.50 5.94
CA PHE A 198 12.74 -7.89 4.59
C PHE A 198 11.88 -9.06 4.11
N VAL A 199 11.43 -8.99 2.87
CA VAL A 199 10.63 -10.02 2.21
C VAL A 199 11.44 -10.66 1.11
N HIS A 200 11.57 -11.97 1.17
CA HIS A 200 12.30 -12.79 0.21
C HIS A 200 11.34 -13.72 -0.52
N ALA A 201 11.68 -14.04 -1.75
CA ALA A 201 10.94 -15.08 -2.45
C ALA A 201 11.10 -16.43 -1.74
N ASP A 202 12.32 -16.81 -1.36
CA ASP A 202 12.64 -17.98 -0.54
C ASP A 202 13.99 -17.78 0.18
N VAL A 203 14.41 -18.75 0.98
CA VAL A 203 15.64 -18.69 1.80
C VAL A 203 16.93 -18.53 0.98
N MET A 204 16.90 -18.85 -0.31
CA MET A 204 18.07 -18.78 -1.21
C MET A 204 18.14 -17.48 -2.01
N THR A 205 17.14 -16.60 -1.87
CA THR A 205 17.05 -15.35 -2.66
C THR A 205 17.37 -14.14 -1.81
N GLU A 206 17.88 -13.11 -2.45
CA GLU A 206 17.96 -11.77 -1.86
C GLU A 206 16.55 -11.22 -1.59
N PRO A 207 16.40 -10.23 -0.68
CA PRO A 207 15.12 -9.62 -0.44
C PRO A 207 14.62 -8.88 -1.67
N SER A 208 13.36 -9.09 -2.02
CA SER A 208 12.69 -8.41 -3.14
C SER A 208 11.96 -7.15 -2.70
N MET A 209 11.58 -7.05 -1.44
CA MET A 209 10.86 -5.94 -0.84
C MET A 209 11.32 -5.71 0.60
N VAL A 210 11.08 -4.50 1.10
CA VAL A 210 11.18 -4.16 2.51
C VAL A 210 9.90 -3.46 2.95
N LEU A 211 9.35 -3.90 4.09
CA LEU A 211 8.22 -3.26 4.76
C LEU A 211 8.77 -2.41 5.89
N VAL A 212 8.39 -1.13 5.94
CA VAL A 212 8.87 -0.19 6.95
C VAL A 212 7.71 0.47 7.68
N GLU A 213 7.80 0.50 9.01
CA GLU A 213 6.95 1.31 9.89
C GLU A 213 7.81 2.41 10.51
N ALA A 214 7.37 3.66 10.38
CA ALA A 214 7.98 4.81 11.02
C ALA A 214 6.97 5.55 11.88
N SER A 215 7.43 6.37 12.83
CA SER A 215 6.57 7.15 13.73
C SER A 215 6.92 8.62 13.64
N LYS A 216 5.90 9.48 13.42
CA LYS A 216 6.09 10.93 13.44
C LYS A 216 6.57 11.38 14.81
N GLU A 217 7.63 12.20 14.85
CA GLU A 217 8.28 12.72 16.07
C GLU A 217 8.70 11.60 17.04
N GLY A 218 8.96 10.39 16.53
CA GLY A 218 9.37 9.26 17.36
C GLY A 218 10.84 9.34 17.76
N GLY A 219 11.18 8.84 18.95
CA GLY A 219 12.57 8.70 19.39
C GLY A 219 13.34 7.63 18.61
N TYR A 220 14.61 7.42 18.90
CA TYR A 220 15.46 6.39 18.31
C TYR A 220 15.00 4.97 18.65
N GLY A 221 15.52 4.01 17.92
CA GLY A 221 15.30 2.58 18.11
C GLY A 221 14.38 1.98 17.05
N MET A 222 14.95 1.14 16.21
CA MET A 222 14.28 0.37 15.17
C MET A 222 14.46 -1.12 15.43
N ARG A 223 13.38 -1.89 15.32
CA ARG A 223 13.43 -3.35 15.33
C ARG A 223 13.46 -3.87 13.90
N VAL A 224 14.51 -4.57 13.53
CA VAL A 224 14.52 -5.43 12.35
C VAL A 224 13.94 -6.78 12.78
N THR A 225 12.86 -7.20 12.12
CA THR A 225 12.20 -8.47 12.42
C THR A 225 12.95 -9.64 11.75
N ARG A 226 12.53 -10.88 12.04
CA ARG A 226 12.92 -11.98 11.19
C ARG A 226 12.45 -11.74 9.75
N PRO A 227 13.19 -12.21 8.73
CA PRO A 227 12.75 -12.09 7.33
C PRO A 227 11.46 -12.87 7.09
N LEU A 228 10.69 -12.41 6.10
CA LEU A 228 9.51 -13.09 5.60
C LEU A 228 9.88 -13.81 4.31
N PHE A 229 9.67 -15.11 4.26
CA PHE A 229 9.83 -15.92 3.05
C PHE A 229 8.44 -16.22 2.47
N LEU A 230 8.24 -15.92 1.17
CA LEU A 230 6.96 -16.16 0.51
C LEU A 230 6.79 -17.64 0.16
N TYR A 231 7.89 -18.32 -0.13
CA TYR A 231 7.88 -19.72 -0.55
C TYR A 231 8.87 -20.56 0.23
N GLU A 232 8.57 -21.83 0.31
CA GLU A 232 9.45 -22.89 0.86
C GLU A 232 9.47 -24.10 -0.05
N ARG A 233 10.46 -24.98 0.12
CA ARG A 233 10.47 -26.25 -0.59
C ARG A 233 9.69 -27.29 0.19
N SER A 234 8.69 -27.88 -0.45
CA SER A 234 7.94 -29.00 0.14
C SER A 234 8.87 -30.17 0.41
N VAL A 235 8.89 -30.62 1.67
CA VAL A 235 9.67 -31.81 2.08
C VAL A 235 9.22 -33.08 1.33
N LYS A 236 7.93 -33.17 0.95
CA LYS A 236 7.36 -34.33 0.26
C LYS A 236 7.65 -34.37 -1.23
N SER A 237 7.63 -33.23 -1.90
CA SER A 237 7.70 -33.16 -3.36
C SER A 237 8.94 -32.45 -3.91
N GLY A 238 9.72 -31.77 -3.06
CA GLY A 238 10.82 -30.90 -3.46
C GLY A 238 10.39 -29.64 -4.25
N LYS A 239 9.08 -29.50 -4.56
CA LYS A 239 8.54 -28.37 -5.30
C LYS A 239 8.42 -27.13 -4.42
N ARG A 240 8.48 -25.97 -5.04
CA ARG A 240 8.21 -24.68 -4.40
C ARG A 240 6.72 -24.57 -4.08
N VAL A 241 6.42 -24.27 -2.82
CA VAL A 241 5.06 -24.08 -2.29
C VAL A 241 5.03 -22.80 -1.45
N GLU A 242 3.85 -22.22 -1.27
CA GLU A 242 3.71 -21.08 -0.38
C GLU A 242 4.14 -21.45 1.05
N SER A 243 4.87 -20.55 1.69
CA SER A 243 5.25 -20.71 3.09
C SER A 243 4.05 -20.59 4.04
N ALA A 244 4.20 -21.09 5.26
CA ALA A 244 3.17 -20.91 6.29
C ALA A 244 2.90 -19.44 6.59
N ASP A 245 3.92 -18.57 6.50
CA ASP A 245 3.77 -17.14 6.72
C ASP A 245 3.02 -16.47 5.57
N ALA A 246 3.32 -16.83 4.30
CA ALA A 246 2.61 -16.31 3.13
C ALA A 246 1.13 -16.72 3.15
N ARG A 247 0.82 -17.98 3.41
CA ARG A 247 -0.57 -18.45 3.57
C ARG A 247 -1.31 -17.66 4.63
N ARG A 248 -0.69 -17.44 5.79
CA ARG A 248 -1.29 -16.63 6.87
C ARG A 248 -1.57 -15.19 6.41
N VAL A 249 -0.67 -14.57 5.65
CA VAL A 249 -0.89 -13.24 5.09
C VAL A 249 -2.14 -13.22 4.21
N TYR A 250 -2.27 -14.16 3.29
CA TYR A 250 -3.41 -14.22 2.37
C TYR A 250 -4.73 -14.57 3.08
N GLU A 251 -4.71 -15.51 4.00
CA GLU A 251 -5.92 -15.99 4.69
C GLU A 251 -6.38 -15.03 5.81
N THR A 252 -5.45 -14.55 6.62
CA THR A 252 -5.80 -13.83 7.85
C THR A 252 -5.44 -12.34 7.82
N MET A 253 -4.65 -11.90 6.82
CA MET A 253 -4.11 -10.55 6.76
C MET A 253 -3.32 -10.17 8.03
N SER A 254 -2.59 -11.12 8.61
CA SER A 254 -1.78 -10.86 9.79
C SER A 254 -0.35 -11.35 9.62
N LEU A 255 0.59 -10.47 9.99
CA LEU A 255 2.01 -10.80 10.14
C LEU A 255 2.31 -10.99 11.63
N ARG A 256 2.92 -12.13 11.97
CA ARG A 256 3.43 -12.40 13.33
C ARG A 256 4.94 -12.49 13.27
N PHE A 257 5.62 -11.65 14.04
CA PHE A 257 7.07 -11.57 14.15
C PHE A 257 7.53 -11.88 15.58
#